data_637a4a3ed8a13b350509b43a2ff9918b
#
_entry.id   637a4a3ed8a13b350509b43a2ff9918b
#
_cell.length_a   1.000
_cell.length_b   1.000
_cell.length_c   1.000
_cell.angle_alpha   90.00
_cell.angle_beta   90.00
_cell.angle_gamma   90.00
#
_symmetry.space_group_name_H-M   'P 1'
#
loop_
_entity.id
_entity.type
_entity.pdbx_description
1 polymer ?
#
loop_
_entity_poly.entity_id
_entity_poly.type
_entity_poly.pdbx_seq_one_letter_code
_entity_poly.pdbx_strand_id
1 'polypeptide(L)'
;MKKIFITVAILISTFLFGSAQQLPNKNIVVVENFTNTGCGPCAKFSPVLDKVVNDRLGDVICIKCHGSYPDHKDPFYLEEKSNLDERMKFYDITAFPTLLVNGIERDYTLSPTLLNSMLDAAREIDMKYDITISSKVTNHKLVVEGEVVSPENVADASNLRLFVVAIEEYYKSPTAFSNGETEMEFVAKRFMPDGRGMIIGQSMGKNKAYGFNFSCDLNSFRDECELGVAAYVQDISTKQIVASAYIPKEAKADDCANLISFTDTPDFICTPDFYGKVVFRNDGKKTLTSAKINVEVNGVLHSYNWSGNLARLGRTSFQFEDITDFVLSTDGVKNTAKVWLTDINATSNESNAIVVNFSNSIQAEHGIRMRIYTDKKPEETTWKVFDSAGEVVQAGGPYTEARHKYTETFRLKVDDCYTLAIYDSGGDGISSTAYGNGYYQIYQVEKSGGGEETTKLLTQGTFTNAECAIAFNLKKADPTLSINDVKLINKAHSTITIFDESGKMLLNTTVEKLTPADMSSVGKGIRIVKINEGKRTYVRKYIINK
;
A
#
# COMPACT_ATOMS: atom_id res chain seq x y z
N MET A 1 33.45 -27.46 63.60
CA MET A 1 33.86 -26.72 62.38
C MET A 1 32.60 -26.30 61.61
N LYS A 2 32.16 -25.05 61.77
CA LYS A 2 30.99 -24.48 61.06
C LYS A 2 31.52 -23.92 59.75
N LYS A 3 31.01 -24.48 58.62
CA LYS A 3 31.25 -23.94 57.31
C LYS A 3 30.34 -22.70 57.10
N ILE A 4 30.97 -21.54 56.97
CA ILE A 4 30.31 -20.29 56.61
C ILE A 4 30.17 -20.29 55.07
N PHE A 5 28.91 -20.35 54.55
CA PHE A 5 28.61 -20.08 53.17
C PHE A 5 28.50 -18.56 53.01
N ILE A 6 29.44 -17.97 52.27
CA ILE A 6 29.37 -16.57 51.84
C ILE A 6 28.53 -16.57 50.54
N THR A 7 27.30 -16.15 50.68
CA THR A 7 26.44 -15.85 49.53
C THR A 7 26.85 -14.46 48.99
N VAL A 8 27.52 -14.44 47.86
CA VAL A 8 27.79 -13.20 47.14
C VAL A 8 26.47 -12.78 46.47
N ALA A 9 25.80 -11.84 47.11
CA ALA A 9 24.69 -11.14 46.48
C ALA A 9 25.26 -10.15 45.46
N ILE A 10 25.12 -10.45 44.18
CA ILE A 10 25.36 -9.48 43.08
C ILE A 10 24.24 -8.45 43.18
N LEU A 11 24.54 -7.29 43.76
CA LEU A 11 23.69 -6.11 43.65
C LEU A 11 23.74 -5.63 42.19
N ILE A 12 22.72 -5.97 41.45
CA ILE A 12 22.41 -5.27 40.19
C ILE A 12 21.92 -3.90 40.61
N SER A 13 22.81 -2.91 40.64
CA SER A 13 22.46 -1.52 40.78
C SER A 13 21.78 -1.09 39.47
N THR A 14 20.44 -1.00 39.46
CA THR A 14 19.69 -0.33 38.42
C THR A 14 20.02 1.16 38.47
N PHE A 15 21.05 1.57 37.74
CA PHE A 15 21.27 2.97 37.43
C PHE A 15 20.21 3.38 36.41
N LEU A 16 19.17 4.06 36.88
CA LEU A 16 18.21 4.83 36.09
C LEU A 16 18.89 6.07 35.49
N PHE A 17 19.74 5.88 34.50
CA PHE A 17 20.16 6.95 33.60
C PHE A 17 19.85 6.49 32.18
N GLY A 18 19.04 7.30 31.44
CA GLY A 18 18.51 6.95 30.15
C GLY A 18 19.55 6.48 29.13
N SER A 19 19.76 5.18 29.08
CA SER A 19 20.41 4.52 27.96
C SER A 19 19.32 4.10 26.97
N ALA A 20 19.49 4.47 25.70
CA ALA A 20 18.60 4.00 24.65
C ALA A 20 18.83 2.50 24.42
N GLN A 21 17.75 1.74 24.35
CA GLN A 21 17.78 0.30 24.15
C GLN A 21 17.38 -0.06 22.73
N GLN A 22 17.95 -1.15 22.23
CA GLN A 22 17.61 -1.68 20.92
C GLN A 22 16.14 -2.13 20.81
N LEU A 23 15.68 -2.24 19.57
CA LEU A 23 14.40 -2.86 19.26
C LEU A 23 14.39 -4.35 19.63
N PRO A 24 13.23 -4.89 20.06
CA PRO A 24 13.10 -6.29 20.48
C PRO A 24 13.18 -7.31 19.33
N ASN A 25 13.11 -6.85 18.06
CA ASN A 25 13.13 -7.72 16.89
C ASN A 25 14.55 -8.25 16.63
N LYS A 26 14.68 -9.56 16.42
CA LYS A 26 15.97 -10.23 16.17
C LYS A 26 16.33 -10.36 14.68
N ASN A 27 15.35 -10.33 13.78
CA ASN A 27 15.55 -10.49 12.34
C ASN A 27 15.31 -9.17 11.61
N ILE A 28 16.15 -8.16 11.90
CA ILE A 28 16.05 -6.87 11.21
C ILE A 28 16.90 -6.93 9.95
N VAL A 29 16.29 -6.70 8.79
CA VAL A 29 17.00 -6.66 7.51
C VAL A 29 17.90 -5.44 7.44
N VAL A 30 19.17 -5.62 7.06
CA VAL A 30 20.11 -4.51 6.85
C VAL A 30 20.19 -4.19 5.37
N VAL A 31 19.90 -2.94 5.05
CA VAL A 31 20.04 -2.36 3.71
C VAL A 31 21.22 -1.40 3.72
N GLU A 32 22.24 -1.67 2.91
CA GLU A 32 23.29 -0.71 2.59
C GLU A 32 23.04 -0.16 1.19
N ASN A 33 22.84 1.15 1.08
CA ASN A 33 22.62 1.82 -0.21
C ASN A 33 23.81 2.75 -0.50
N PHE A 34 24.57 2.43 -1.54
CA PHE A 34 25.66 3.29 -1.99
C PHE A 34 25.14 4.37 -2.92
N THR A 35 25.42 5.63 -2.60
CA THR A 35 24.83 6.81 -3.23
C THR A 35 25.81 7.99 -3.29
N ASN A 36 25.39 9.12 -3.87
CA ASN A 36 26.17 10.37 -3.90
C ASN A 36 25.25 11.56 -4.21
N THR A 37 25.51 12.71 -3.63
CA THR A 37 24.74 13.95 -3.79
C THR A 37 24.80 14.56 -5.20
N GLY A 38 25.61 14.02 -6.11
CA GLY A 38 25.64 14.39 -7.53
C GLY A 38 25.01 13.37 -8.47
N CYS A 39 24.53 12.24 -7.93
CA CYS A 39 24.02 11.12 -8.70
C CYS A 39 22.55 11.31 -9.08
N GLY A 40 22.24 11.55 -10.34
CA GLY A 40 20.87 11.74 -10.81
C GLY A 40 19.95 10.50 -10.65
N PRO A 41 20.38 9.28 -11.00
CA PRO A 41 19.60 8.06 -10.71
C PRO A 41 19.34 7.87 -9.21
N CYS A 42 20.29 8.23 -8.33
CA CYS A 42 20.14 8.15 -6.89
C CYS A 42 19.00 9.05 -6.39
N ALA A 43 18.92 10.28 -6.88
CA ALA A 43 17.84 11.22 -6.53
C ALA A 43 16.43 10.72 -6.92
N LYS A 44 16.34 9.81 -7.89
CA LYS A 44 15.06 9.15 -8.25
C LYS A 44 14.77 7.94 -7.35
N PHE A 45 15.82 7.22 -6.94
CA PHE A 45 15.67 6.02 -6.13
C PHE A 45 15.51 6.33 -4.64
N SER A 46 16.22 7.33 -4.09
CA SER A 46 16.18 7.68 -2.66
C SER A 46 14.77 7.86 -2.12
N PRO A 47 13.84 8.62 -2.74
CA PRO A 47 12.50 8.79 -2.20
C PRO A 47 11.69 7.49 -2.13
N VAL A 48 11.93 6.56 -3.06
CA VAL A 48 11.28 5.23 -3.08
C VAL A 48 11.81 4.37 -1.94
N LEU A 49 13.14 4.31 -1.81
CA LEU A 49 13.79 3.56 -0.73
C LEU A 49 13.40 4.12 0.63
N ASP A 50 13.49 5.44 0.83
CA ASP A 50 13.20 6.11 2.09
C ASP A 50 11.77 5.87 2.53
N LYS A 51 10.81 6.01 1.62
CA LYS A 51 9.41 5.69 1.92
C LYS A 51 9.24 4.23 2.38
N VAL A 52 9.80 3.28 1.66
CA VAL A 52 9.68 1.84 2.00
C VAL A 52 10.35 1.55 3.34
N VAL A 53 11.53 2.13 3.61
CA VAL A 53 12.22 1.95 4.89
C VAL A 53 11.44 2.60 6.03
N ASN A 54 10.95 3.83 5.85
CA ASN A 54 10.13 4.52 6.87
C ASN A 54 8.84 3.75 7.18
N ASP A 55 8.19 3.18 6.17
CA ASP A 55 7.02 2.33 6.36
C ASP A 55 7.38 1.03 7.12
N ARG A 56 8.67 0.63 7.13
CA ARG A 56 9.18 -0.62 7.71
C ARG A 56 10.17 -0.41 8.87
N LEU A 57 10.20 0.78 9.47
CA LEU A 57 10.99 1.02 10.68
C LEU A 57 10.67 -0.03 11.75
N GLY A 58 11.72 -0.63 12.32
CA GLY A 58 11.62 -1.77 13.24
C GLY A 58 11.84 -3.14 12.60
N ASP A 59 11.71 -3.26 11.27
CA ASP A 59 12.01 -4.48 10.51
C ASP A 59 13.20 -4.30 9.55
N VAL A 60 13.56 -3.05 9.24
CA VAL A 60 14.64 -2.70 8.30
C VAL A 60 15.54 -1.63 8.92
N ILE A 61 16.85 -1.83 8.82
CA ILE A 61 17.89 -0.85 9.05
C ILE A 61 18.36 -0.36 7.70
N CYS A 62 18.36 0.93 7.45
CA CYS A 62 18.95 1.50 6.24
C CYS A 62 20.24 2.25 6.61
N ILE A 63 21.27 2.07 5.79
CA ILE A 63 22.59 2.70 5.92
C ILE A 63 22.96 3.23 4.54
N LYS A 64 22.83 4.54 4.34
CA LYS A 64 23.27 5.17 3.09
C LYS A 64 24.75 5.51 3.18
N CYS A 65 25.54 4.84 2.34
CA CYS A 65 26.97 5.02 2.21
C CYS A 65 27.26 5.95 1.04
N HIS A 66 27.70 7.17 1.30
CA HIS A 66 28.04 8.13 0.27
C HIS A 66 29.41 7.85 -0.34
N GLY A 67 29.56 8.00 -1.66
CA GLY A 67 30.82 7.75 -2.36
C GLY A 67 31.43 9.01 -2.96
N SER A 68 32.62 8.87 -3.57
CA SER A 68 33.43 9.98 -4.08
C SER A 68 33.02 10.50 -5.45
N TYR A 69 32.05 9.90 -6.13
CA TYR A 69 31.65 10.19 -7.49
C TYR A 69 30.12 10.13 -7.63
N PRO A 70 29.47 10.92 -8.49
CA PRO A 70 30.06 11.93 -9.39
C PRO A 70 30.40 13.28 -8.71
N ASP A 71 29.82 13.58 -7.55
CA ASP A 71 30.17 14.79 -6.79
C ASP A 71 31.32 14.49 -5.81
N HIS A 72 32.53 14.93 -6.14
CA HIS A 72 33.70 14.77 -5.26
C HIS A 72 33.65 15.65 -4.00
N LYS A 73 32.66 16.56 -3.91
CA LYS A 73 32.44 17.44 -2.75
C LYS A 73 31.27 17.00 -1.90
N ASP A 74 30.75 15.79 -2.14
CA ASP A 74 29.71 15.21 -1.31
C ASP A 74 30.10 15.32 0.17
N PRO A 75 29.36 16.11 0.99
CA PRO A 75 29.77 16.40 2.35
C PRO A 75 29.73 15.16 3.25
N PHE A 76 28.83 14.24 2.99
CA PHE A 76 28.67 13.01 3.78
C PHE A 76 29.81 12.03 3.49
N TYR A 77 30.25 11.94 2.25
CA TYR A 77 31.43 11.18 1.88
C TYR A 77 32.68 11.75 2.53
N LEU A 78 32.88 13.07 2.48
CA LEU A 78 34.10 13.70 3.01
C LEU A 78 34.22 13.56 4.53
N GLU A 79 33.09 13.50 5.24
CA GLU A 79 33.05 13.34 6.69
C GLU A 79 33.49 11.95 7.17
N GLU A 80 33.29 10.90 6.34
CA GLU A 80 33.57 9.50 6.71
C GLU A 80 34.39 8.76 5.63
N LYS A 81 35.13 9.52 4.82
CA LYS A 81 35.81 9.07 3.61
C LYS A 81 36.56 7.73 3.74
N SER A 82 37.41 7.58 4.75
CA SER A 82 38.26 6.40 4.90
C SER A 82 37.46 5.12 5.03
N ASN A 83 36.41 5.14 5.86
CA ASN A 83 35.58 3.97 6.14
C ASN A 83 34.64 3.66 4.97
N LEU A 84 34.12 4.70 4.30
CA LEU A 84 33.27 4.54 3.12
C LEU A 84 34.06 3.98 1.93
N ASP A 85 35.32 4.42 1.72
CA ASP A 85 36.22 3.85 0.72
C ASP A 85 36.48 2.36 0.98
N GLU A 86 36.69 1.96 2.24
CA GLU A 86 36.88 0.56 2.61
C GLU A 86 35.61 -0.27 2.36
N ARG A 87 34.42 0.25 2.68
CA ARG A 87 33.14 -0.43 2.39
C ARG A 87 32.91 -0.59 0.89
N MET A 88 33.12 0.48 0.10
CA MET A 88 33.03 0.43 -1.36
C MET A 88 33.99 -0.59 -1.96
N LYS A 89 35.24 -0.61 -1.48
CA LYS A 89 36.25 -1.58 -1.93
C LYS A 89 35.86 -3.01 -1.56
N PHE A 90 35.33 -3.23 -0.37
CA PHE A 90 34.91 -4.57 0.09
C PHE A 90 33.83 -5.17 -0.80
N TYR A 91 32.90 -4.36 -1.26
CA TYR A 91 31.80 -4.80 -2.12
C TYR A 91 32.09 -4.68 -3.64
N ASP A 92 33.23 -4.09 -4.02
CA ASP A 92 33.58 -3.78 -5.41
C ASP A 92 32.60 -2.80 -6.07
N ILE A 93 32.16 -1.78 -5.32
CA ILE A 93 31.19 -0.78 -5.81
C ILE A 93 31.82 0.10 -6.88
N THR A 94 31.23 0.08 -8.08
CA THR A 94 31.71 0.84 -9.26
C THR A 94 30.68 1.81 -9.82
N ALA A 95 29.42 1.75 -9.35
CA ALA A 95 28.33 2.59 -9.84
C ALA A 95 27.34 2.95 -8.71
N PHE A 96 26.56 3.99 -8.92
CA PHE A 96 25.49 4.41 -8.01
C PHE A 96 24.16 4.63 -8.76
N PRO A 97 23.01 4.32 -8.12
CA PRO A 97 22.89 3.67 -6.81
C PRO A 97 23.26 2.19 -6.89
N THR A 98 23.85 1.64 -5.83
CA THR A 98 23.99 0.20 -5.61
C THR A 98 23.30 -0.18 -4.32
N LEU A 99 22.47 -1.21 -4.38
CA LEU A 99 21.64 -1.69 -3.27
C LEU A 99 22.15 -3.04 -2.78
N LEU A 100 22.41 -3.15 -1.48
CA LEU A 100 22.74 -4.40 -0.82
C LEU A 100 21.67 -4.71 0.22
N VAL A 101 21.16 -5.94 0.22
CA VAL A 101 20.20 -6.43 1.21
C VAL A 101 20.82 -7.60 1.95
N ASN A 102 21.02 -7.44 3.27
CA ASN A 102 21.79 -8.35 4.11
C ASN A 102 23.18 -8.69 3.54
N GLY A 103 23.85 -7.68 2.94
CA GLY A 103 25.20 -7.80 2.37
C GLY A 103 25.25 -8.40 0.96
N ILE A 104 24.11 -8.77 0.37
CA ILE A 104 24.00 -9.32 -0.97
C ILE A 104 23.47 -8.25 -1.92
N GLU A 105 24.19 -8.01 -3.01
CA GLU A 105 23.79 -7.04 -4.04
C GLU A 105 22.47 -7.42 -4.69
N ARG A 106 21.62 -6.42 -4.90
CA ARG A 106 20.33 -6.52 -5.58
C ARG A 106 20.18 -5.40 -6.59
N ASP A 107 19.47 -5.67 -7.66
CA ASP A 107 19.07 -4.61 -8.57
C ASP A 107 18.19 -3.60 -7.84
N TYR A 108 18.52 -2.30 -7.95
CA TYR A 108 17.64 -1.27 -7.43
C TYR A 108 16.39 -1.14 -8.30
N THR A 109 15.29 -0.78 -7.71
CA THR A 109 14.01 -0.65 -8.42
C THR A 109 13.25 0.59 -7.96
N LEU A 110 12.56 1.24 -8.90
CA LEU A 110 11.64 2.35 -8.61
C LEU A 110 10.23 1.85 -8.23
N SER A 111 10.03 0.53 -8.18
CA SER A 111 8.76 -0.07 -7.73
C SER A 111 8.79 -0.35 -6.23
N PRO A 112 7.98 0.34 -5.40
CA PRO A 112 7.86 0.04 -3.98
C PRO A 112 7.42 -1.40 -3.71
N THR A 113 6.57 -1.97 -4.57
CA THR A 113 6.08 -3.36 -4.45
C THR A 113 7.23 -4.36 -4.60
N LEU A 114 8.07 -4.21 -5.63
CA LEU A 114 9.23 -5.10 -5.82
C LEU A 114 10.25 -4.94 -4.70
N LEU A 115 10.51 -3.71 -4.24
CA LEU A 115 11.41 -3.47 -3.13
C LEU A 115 10.89 -4.11 -1.84
N ASN A 116 9.60 -3.99 -1.54
CA ASN A 116 8.98 -4.68 -0.41
C ASN A 116 9.12 -6.20 -0.51
N SER A 117 8.90 -6.80 -1.69
CA SER A 117 9.07 -8.24 -1.89
C SER A 117 10.51 -8.71 -1.66
N MET A 118 11.51 -7.92 -2.06
CA MET A 118 12.93 -8.21 -1.76
C MET A 118 13.22 -8.21 -0.25
N LEU A 119 12.68 -7.23 0.46
CA LEU A 119 12.87 -7.11 1.92
C LEU A 119 12.12 -8.21 2.66
N ASP A 120 10.92 -8.60 2.22
CA ASP A 120 10.19 -9.72 2.80
C ASP A 120 10.94 -11.04 2.62
N ALA A 121 11.45 -11.31 1.42
CA ALA A 121 12.28 -12.49 1.16
C ALA A 121 13.56 -12.52 2.01
N ALA A 122 14.18 -11.35 2.23
CA ALA A 122 15.38 -11.26 3.09
C ALA A 122 15.06 -11.47 4.58
N ARG A 123 13.86 -11.11 5.02
CA ARG A 123 13.40 -11.29 6.41
C ARG A 123 13.10 -12.75 6.77
N GLU A 124 12.75 -13.58 5.79
CA GLU A 124 12.53 -15.02 5.98
C GLU A 124 13.84 -15.78 6.25
N ILE A 125 15.01 -15.13 6.07
CA ILE A 125 16.32 -15.73 6.35
C ILE A 125 16.66 -15.49 7.80
N ASP A 126 16.73 -16.55 8.60
CA ASP A 126 17.06 -16.47 10.02
C ASP A 126 18.49 -15.96 10.25
N MET A 127 18.62 -15.01 11.18
CA MET A 127 19.91 -14.56 11.68
C MET A 127 20.55 -15.66 12.55
N LYS A 128 21.83 -15.94 12.29
CA LYS A 128 22.56 -17.04 12.95
C LYS A 128 22.99 -16.74 14.36
N TYR A 129 23.17 -15.46 14.71
CA TYR A 129 23.67 -15.00 15.97
C TYR A 129 22.74 -14.00 16.61
N ASP A 130 22.74 -13.94 17.95
CA ASP A 130 22.09 -12.89 18.70
C ASP A 130 23.06 -11.74 18.92
N ILE A 131 22.59 -10.51 18.78
CA ILE A 131 23.34 -9.30 19.10
C ILE A 131 22.49 -8.39 19.99
N THR A 132 23.06 -7.86 21.04
CA THR A 132 22.44 -6.87 21.91
C THR A 132 23.30 -5.62 21.97
N ILE A 133 22.66 -4.45 21.96
CA ILE A 133 23.32 -3.15 22.05
C ILE A 133 22.57 -2.21 22.99
N SER A 134 23.32 -1.32 23.61
CA SER A 134 22.82 -0.12 24.27
C SER A 134 23.70 1.07 23.89
N SER A 135 23.13 2.27 23.88
CA SER A 135 23.88 3.47 23.57
C SER A 135 23.62 4.58 24.58
N LYS A 136 24.59 5.46 24.73
CA LYS A 136 24.52 6.65 25.56
C LYS A 136 25.29 7.80 24.91
N VAL A 137 24.64 8.95 24.87
CA VAL A 137 25.29 10.21 24.44
C VAL A 137 25.57 11.09 25.66
N THR A 138 26.79 11.59 25.75
CA THR A 138 27.21 12.52 26.82
C THR A 138 28.23 13.49 26.25
N ASN A 139 27.97 14.77 26.33
CA ASN A 139 28.87 15.83 25.84
C ASN A 139 29.30 15.62 24.37
N HIS A 140 28.35 15.41 23.47
CA HIS A 140 28.56 15.16 22.04
C HIS A 140 29.40 13.89 21.74
N LYS A 141 29.50 12.97 22.68
CA LYS A 141 30.18 11.70 22.51
C LYS A 141 29.20 10.55 22.66
N LEU A 142 29.11 9.72 21.61
CA LEU A 142 28.38 8.47 21.61
C LEU A 142 29.26 7.36 22.23
N VAL A 143 28.68 6.56 23.12
CA VAL A 143 29.23 5.29 23.59
C VAL A 143 28.22 4.21 23.26
N VAL A 144 28.66 3.11 22.64
CA VAL A 144 27.85 1.94 22.31
C VAL A 144 28.48 0.72 22.96
N GLU A 145 27.72 0.02 23.79
CA GLU A 145 28.10 -1.22 24.44
C GLU A 145 27.17 -2.35 23.99
N GLY A 146 27.69 -3.55 23.91
CA GLY A 146 26.89 -4.69 23.53
C GLY A 146 27.65 -6.01 23.58
N GLU A 147 26.94 -7.05 23.14
CA GLU A 147 27.51 -8.39 23.05
C GLU A 147 26.93 -9.15 21.86
N VAL A 148 27.72 -10.09 21.34
CA VAL A 148 27.32 -11.07 20.34
C VAL A 148 27.34 -12.45 20.98
N VAL A 149 26.28 -13.23 20.77
CA VAL A 149 26.12 -14.59 21.31
C VAL A 149 25.82 -15.55 20.16
N SER A 150 26.54 -16.68 20.15
CA SER A 150 26.23 -17.79 19.24
C SER A 150 25.38 -18.84 19.96
N PRO A 151 24.26 -19.30 19.36
CA PRO A 151 23.47 -20.40 19.92
C PRO A 151 24.18 -21.76 19.81
N GLU A 152 25.28 -21.82 19.03
CA GLU A 152 26.05 -23.03 18.76
C GLU A 152 27.55 -22.78 18.92
N ASN A 153 28.35 -23.88 18.98
CA ASN A 153 29.81 -23.76 18.90
C ASN A 153 30.22 -23.48 17.44
N VAL A 154 31.01 -22.43 17.24
CA VAL A 154 31.59 -22.05 15.93
C VAL A 154 33.10 -22.29 16.03
N ALA A 155 33.62 -23.31 15.34
CA ALA A 155 35.03 -23.69 15.41
C ALA A 155 35.93 -22.67 14.71
N ASP A 156 35.46 -22.04 13.64
CA ASP A 156 36.15 -20.96 12.92
C ASP A 156 35.22 -19.76 12.76
N ALA A 157 35.48 -18.71 13.51
CA ALA A 157 34.78 -17.43 13.48
C ALA A 157 35.69 -16.31 12.91
N SER A 158 36.82 -16.65 12.31
CA SER A 158 37.84 -15.71 11.84
C SER A 158 37.32 -14.77 10.72
N ASN A 159 36.27 -15.17 10.03
CA ASN A 159 35.61 -14.37 8.99
C ASN A 159 34.47 -13.49 9.52
N LEU A 160 34.06 -13.62 10.76
CA LEU A 160 33.00 -12.83 11.35
C LEU A 160 33.51 -11.44 11.77
N ARG A 161 32.84 -10.41 11.30
CA ARG A 161 33.14 -9.01 11.62
C ARG A 161 31.91 -8.35 12.23
N LEU A 162 32.14 -7.69 13.36
CA LEU A 162 31.16 -6.80 13.95
C LEU A 162 31.36 -5.38 13.44
N PHE A 163 30.28 -4.77 12.98
CA PHE A 163 30.17 -3.36 12.63
C PHE A 163 29.18 -2.68 13.56
N VAL A 164 29.53 -1.49 14.02
CA VAL A 164 28.59 -0.57 14.67
C VAL A 164 28.60 0.73 13.86
N VAL A 165 27.41 1.18 13.45
CA VAL A 165 27.29 2.37 12.59
C VAL A 165 26.37 3.38 13.26
N ALA A 166 26.90 4.59 13.47
CA ALA A 166 26.06 5.74 13.84
C ALA A 166 25.46 6.35 12.57
N ILE A 167 24.17 6.53 12.57
CA ILE A 167 23.35 6.95 11.41
C ILE A 167 22.64 8.25 11.75
N GLU A 168 22.70 9.25 10.88
CA GLU A 168 21.81 10.41 10.92
C GLU A 168 20.55 10.07 10.14
N GLU A 169 19.44 9.81 10.87
CA GLU A 169 18.22 9.28 10.26
C GLU A 169 17.49 10.28 9.37
N TYR A 170 17.65 11.58 9.61
CA TYR A 170 17.05 12.61 8.78
C TYR A 170 17.87 13.90 8.80
N TYR A 171 18.08 14.49 7.65
CA TYR A 171 18.66 15.79 7.48
C TYR A 171 17.97 16.56 6.35
N LYS A 172 17.54 17.80 6.62
CA LYS A 172 17.04 18.73 5.63
C LYS A 172 18.08 19.79 5.31
N SER A 173 18.55 19.80 4.08
CA SER A 173 19.51 20.79 3.61
C SER A 173 18.83 22.14 3.35
N PRO A 174 19.44 23.27 3.72
CA PRO A 174 18.92 24.59 3.42
C PRO A 174 18.96 24.92 1.91
N THR A 175 19.78 24.19 1.15
CA THR A 175 19.92 24.32 -0.31
C THR A 175 19.92 22.95 -0.96
N ALA A 176 19.45 22.86 -2.20
CA ALA A 176 19.51 21.60 -2.95
C ALA A 176 20.96 21.18 -3.22
N PHE A 177 21.22 19.89 -3.10
CA PHE A 177 22.47 19.26 -3.57
C PHE A 177 22.52 19.28 -5.10
N SER A 178 23.68 18.91 -5.67
CA SER A 178 23.91 18.99 -7.12
C SER A 178 23.00 18.08 -7.96
N ASN A 179 22.43 17.03 -7.36
CA ASN A 179 21.43 16.16 -7.98
C ASN A 179 19.97 16.62 -7.76
N GLY A 180 19.75 17.71 -7.03
CA GLY A 180 18.44 18.30 -6.74
C GLY A 180 17.79 17.86 -5.44
N GLU A 181 18.34 16.88 -4.72
CA GLU A 181 17.83 16.46 -3.40
C GLU A 181 17.99 17.58 -2.37
N THR A 182 17.02 17.73 -1.47
CA THR A 182 17.05 18.66 -0.33
C THR A 182 16.95 17.96 1.02
N GLU A 183 16.62 16.68 1.01
CA GLU A 183 16.45 15.85 2.20
C GLU A 183 17.31 14.59 2.05
N MET A 184 17.96 14.20 3.12
CA MET A 184 18.77 12.99 3.20
C MET A 184 18.31 12.18 4.39
N GLU A 185 18.11 10.89 4.19
CA GLU A 185 17.69 9.98 5.26
C GLU A 185 18.70 8.84 5.41
N PHE A 186 18.86 8.36 6.65
CA PHE A 186 19.67 7.19 7.01
C PHE A 186 21.15 7.27 6.60
N VAL A 187 21.75 8.44 6.72
CA VAL A 187 23.14 8.67 6.31
C VAL A 187 24.12 8.06 7.31
N ALA A 188 25.03 7.21 6.83
CA ALA A 188 26.14 6.70 7.62
C ALA A 188 27.09 7.81 8.03
N LYS A 189 27.28 8.01 9.34
CA LYS A 189 28.10 9.08 9.91
C LYS A 189 29.40 8.58 10.54
N ARG A 190 29.38 7.37 11.12
CA ARG A 190 30.56 6.74 11.73
C ARG A 190 30.47 5.24 11.64
N PHE A 191 31.52 4.60 11.15
CA PHE A 191 31.74 3.17 11.29
C PHE A 191 32.69 2.90 12.46
N MET A 192 32.32 1.98 13.32
CA MET A 192 33.11 1.61 14.49
C MET A 192 33.40 0.10 14.47
N PRO A 193 34.67 -0.30 14.70
CA PRO A 193 35.83 0.59 14.88
C PRO A 193 36.26 1.31 13.59
N ASP A 194 36.03 0.71 12.45
CA ASP A 194 36.30 1.23 11.09
C ASP A 194 35.48 0.50 10.02
N GLY A 195 35.70 0.82 8.74
CA GLY A 195 34.98 0.23 7.59
C GLY A 195 35.27 -1.25 7.32
N ARG A 196 36.24 -1.86 8.04
CA ARG A 196 36.56 -3.30 7.96
C ARG A 196 35.90 -4.09 9.07
N GLY A 197 35.42 -3.44 10.13
CA GLY A 197 34.79 -4.05 11.29
C GLY A 197 35.78 -4.74 12.26
N MET A 198 35.26 -5.11 13.41
CA MET A 198 36.04 -5.82 14.46
C MET A 198 35.92 -7.34 14.28
N ILE A 199 37.04 -8.06 14.37
CA ILE A 199 37.04 -9.52 14.47
C ILE A 199 36.42 -9.91 15.83
N ILE A 200 35.37 -10.74 15.82
CA ILE A 200 34.71 -11.18 17.04
C ILE A 200 35.59 -12.16 17.80
N GLY A 201 36.27 -13.07 17.09
CA GLY A 201 37.17 -14.06 17.65
C GLY A 201 37.61 -15.08 16.62
N GLN A 202 38.55 -15.98 17.00
CA GLN A 202 38.93 -17.10 16.13
C GLN A 202 37.89 -18.22 16.16
N SER A 203 37.16 -18.35 17.26
CA SER A 203 36.08 -19.31 17.47
C SER A 203 35.04 -18.72 18.42
N MET A 204 33.82 -19.25 18.41
CA MET A 204 32.77 -18.86 19.36
C MET A 204 32.23 -20.10 20.11
N GLY A 205 32.16 -20.00 21.43
CA GLY A 205 31.53 -21.02 22.27
C GLY A 205 30.01 -20.82 22.33
N LYS A 206 29.28 -21.93 22.38
CA LYS A 206 27.82 -21.93 22.51
C LYS A 206 27.37 -21.12 23.73
N ASN A 207 26.44 -20.18 23.52
CA ASN A 207 25.85 -19.30 24.54
C ASN A 207 26.88 -18.47 25.30
N LYS A 208 28.10 -18.29 24.76
CA LYS A 208 29.11 -17.42 25.32
C LYS A 208 29.00 -16.03 24.76
N ALA A 209 28.96 -15.02 25.61
CA ALA A 209 28.91 -13.61 25.20
C ALA A 209 30.29 -13.09 24.78
N TYR A 210 30.34 -12.37 23.70
CA TYR A 210 31.50 -11.64 23.16
C TYR A 210 31.19 -10.15 23.20
N GLY A 211 31.61 -9.51 24.32
CA GLY A 211 31.32 -8.10 24.58
C GLY A 211 32.15 -7.14 23.74
N PHE A 212 31.59 -5.98 23.46
CA PHE A 212 32.27 -4.86 22.80
C PHE A 212 31.85 -3.51 23.40
N ASN A 213 32.75 -2.53 23.25
CA ASN A 213 32.50 -1.14 23.65
C ASN A 213 33.19 -0.22 22.65
N PHE A 214 32.42 0.63 21.99
CA PHE A 214 32.92 1.63 21.05
C PHE A 214 32.49 3.02 21.43
N SER A 215 33.25 4.02 21.01
CA SER A 215 32.84 5.42 21.15
C SER A 215 33.33 6.27 20.00
N CYS A 216 32.54 7.29 19.66
CA CYS A 216 32.90 8.31 18.68
C CYS A 216 32.34 9.68 19.06
N ASP A 217 32.91 10.73 18.48
CA ASP A 217 32.38 12.07 18.58
C ASP A 217 31.26 12.26 17.55
N LEU A 218 30.23 13.04 17.92
CA LEU A 218 29.07 13.35 17.06
C LEU A 218 29.22 14.69 16.32
N ASN A 219 30.43 15.23 16.22
CA ASN A 219 30.68 16.55 15.61
C ASN A 219 30.26 16.66 14.13
N SER A 220 30.14 15.54 13.43
CA SER A 220 29.66 15.49 12.03
C SER A 220 28.13 15.41 11.92
N PHE A 221 27.41 15.18 13.02
CA PHE A 221 25.96 15.21 13.04
C PHE A 221 25.45 16.64 12.94
N ARG A 222 24.44 16.84 12.12
CA ARG A 222 23.76 18.14 11.98
C ARG A 222 22.67 18.30 13.06
N ASP A 223 22.06 17.17 13.43
CA ASP A 223 21.12 17.07 14.55
C ASP A 223 21.32 15.75 15.29
N GLU A 224 21.84 15.81 16.51
CA GLU A 224 22.03 14.62 17.36
C GLU A 224 20.71 13.95 17.78
N CYS A 225 19.59 14.66 17.69
CA CYS A 225 18.26 14.06 17.91
C CYS A 225 17.85 13.06 16.81
N GLU A 226 18.52 13.12 15.66
CA GLU A 226 18.31 12.19 14.55
C GLU A 226 19.30 11.00 14.59
N LEU A 227 19.99 10.78 15.71
CA LEU A 227 20.94 9.69 15.88
C LEU A 227 20.24 8.34 15.98
N GLY A 228 20.49 7.47 15.02
CA GLY A 228 20.26 6.03 15.08
C GLY A 228 21.58 5.26 15.24
N VAL A 229 21.53 4.06 15.83
CA VAL A 229 22.70 3.17 15.99
C VAL A 229 22.37 1.79 15.46
N ALA A 230 23.03 1.38 14.40
CA ALA A 230 22.98 0.02 13.87
C ALA A 230 24.17 -0.79 14.36
N ALA A 231 23.95 -2.07 14.66
CA ALA A 231 25.04 -3.03 14.83
C ALA A 231 24.71 -4.29 14.04
N TYR A 232 25.70 -4.86 13.37
CA TYR A 232 25.51 -6.11 12.64
C TYR A 232 26.79 -6.94 12.59
N VAL A 233 26.61 -8.26 12.50
CA VAL A 233 27.70 -9.20 12.24
C VAL A 233 27.63 -9.63 10.78
N GLN A 234 28.76 -9.53 10.10
CA GLN A 234 28.92 -9.92 8.70
C GLN A 234 29.97 -11.02 8.57
N ASP A 235 29.65 -12.07 7.83
CA ASP A 235 30.62 -13.04 7.34
C ASP A 235 31.28 -12.48 6.08
N ILE A 236 32.55 -12.07 6.18
CA ILE A 236 33.25 -11.42 5.05
C ILE A 236 33.59 -12.38 3.91
N SER A 237 33.53 -13.70 4.14
CA SER A 237 33.78 -14.70 3.08
C SER A 237 32.56 -14.85 2.14
N THR A 238 31.36 -14.70 2.66
CA THR A 238 30.09 -14.78 1.91
C THR A 238 29.48 -13.41 1.66
N LYS A 239 29.98 -12.37 2.31
CA LYS A 239 29.42 -11.01 2.41
C LYS A 239 28.08 -10.94 3.17
N GLN A 240 27.51 -12.06 3.59
CA GLN A 240 26.18 -12.12 4.22
C GLN A 240 26.21 -11.54 5.64
N ILE A 241 25.21 -10.73 5.97
CA ILE A 241 24.93 -10.27 7.33
C ILE A 241 24.15 -11.37 8.05
N VAL A 242 24.65 -11.77 9.22
CA VAL A 242 24.20 -12.95 9.99
C VAL A 242 23.70 -12.63 11.40
N ALA A 243 23.75 -11.37 11.80
CA ALA A 243 23.11 -10.80 12.99
C ALA A 243 22.91 -9.31 12.81
N SER A 244 21.86 -8.74 13.39
CA SER A 244 21.60 -7.31 13.36
C SER A 244 20.86 -6.85 14.61
N ALA A 245 21.10 -5.59 15.01
CA ALA A 245 20.39 -4.90 16.08
C ALA A 245 20.30 -3.41 15.75
N TYR A 246 19.27 -2.74 16.21
CA TYR A 246 19.05 -1.33 15.92
C TYR A 246 18.50 -0.57 17.12
N ILE A 247 19.09 0.58 17.39
CA ILE A 247 18.56 1.62 18.27
C ILE A 247 18.17 2.79 17.36
N PRO A 248 16.89 3.01 17.08
CA PRO A 248 16.45 4.16 16.27
C PRO A 248 16.56 5.45 17.08
N LYS A 249 16.59 6.59 16.39
CA LYS A 249 16.51 7.91 17.03
C LYS A 249 15.39 7.96 18.06
N GLU A 250 15.52 8.79 19.08
CA GLU A 250 14.50 8.90 20.11
C GLU A 250 13.15 9.35 19.56
N ALA A 251 12.08 8.77 20.07
CA ALA A 251 10.73 9.23 19.76
C ALA A 251 10.52 10.64 20.35
N LYS A 252 9.86 11.53 19.58
CA LYS A 252 9.61 12.91 20.00
C LYS A 252 8.48 13.04 21.04
N ALA A 253 7.56 12.07 21.10
CA ALA A 253 6.40 12.08 21.98
C ALA A 253 6.27 10.77 22.77
N ASP A 254 5.62 10.84 23.93
CA ASP A 254 5.32 9.66 24.74
C ASP A 254 4.27 8.76 24.08
N ASP A 255 3.17 9.37 23.66
CA ASP A 255 2.02 8.69 23.07
C ASP A 255 1.83 9.20 21.63
N CYS A 256 2.23 8.39 20.65
CA CYS A 256 2.16 8.71 19.24
C CYS A 256 1.96 7.43 18.44
N ALA A 257 1.06 7.47 17.47
CA ALA A 257 0.90 6.39 16.51
C ALA A 257 0.63 7.00 15.13
N ASN A 258 1.11 6.35 14.09
CA ASN A 258 0.92 6.81 12.72
C ASN A 258 0.42 5.67 11.82
N LEU A 259 -0.40 6.07 10.84
CA LEU A 259 -0.82 5.19 9.77
C LEU A 259 0.33 4.93 8.81
N ILE A 260 0.50 3.67 8.44
CA ILE A 260 1.48 3.21 7.45
C ILE A 260 0.80 3.00 6.10
N SER A 261 -0.36 2.34 6.09
CA SER A 261 -1.09 2.10 4.85
C SER A 261 -2.60 2.01 5.09
N PHE A 262 -3.33 2.26 4.01
CA PHE A 262 -4.75 2.03 3.90
C PHE A 262 -4.97 1.28 2.58
N THR A 263 -5.22 -0.01 2.64
CA THR A 263 -5.24 -0.96 1.53
C THR A 263 -6.51 -1.81 1.56
N ASP A 264 -6.60 -2.74 0.64
CA ASP A 264 -7.75 -3.65 0.47
C ASP A 264 -9.07 -2.87 0.35
N THR A 265 -8.99 -1.66 -0.23
CA THR A 265 -10.14 -0.79 -0.51
C THR A 265 -10.64 -1.03 -1.92
N PRO A 266 -11.96 -0.88 -2.19
CA PRO A 266 -12.47 -1.02 -3.55
C PRO A 266 -12.01 0.15 -4.44
N ASP A 267 -11.52 -0.14 -5.63
CA ASP A 267 -11.26 0.88 -6.67
C ASP A 267 -12.58 1.41 -7.28
N PHE A 268 -13.59 0.54 -7.34
CA PHE A 268 -14.93 0.82 -7.86
C PHE A 268 -15.99 0.20 -6.95
N ILE A 269 -17.11 0.87 -6.81
CA ILE A 269 -18.25 0.34 -6.07
C ILE A 269 -19.55 0.45 -6.88
N CYS A 270 -20.38 -0.56 -6.76
CA CYS A 270 -21.69 -0.65 -7.41
C CYS A 270 -22.84 -0.21 -6.51
N THR A 271 -22.71 -0.47 -5.24
CA THR A 271 -23.61 -0.08 -4.16
C THR A 271 -22.79 0.53 -3.05
N PRO A 272 -23.36 1.37 -2.18
CA PRO A 272 -22.65 1.80 -0.98
C PRO A 272 -22.28 0.60 -0.12
N ASP A 273 -21.04 0.16 -0.25
CA ASP A 273 -20.44 -0.92 0.52
C ASP A 273 -18.92 -0.72 0.49
N PHE A 274 -18.39 -0.09 1.54
CA PHE A 274 -16.98 0.26 1.61
C PHE A 274 -16.30 -0.53 2.72
N TYR A 275 -15.14 -1.07 2.40
CA TYR A 275 -14.30 -1.87 3.26
C TYR A 275 -12.84 -1.48 3.10
N GLY A 276 -11.99 -1.93 4.02
CA GLY A 276 -10.56 -1.68 3.92
C GLY A 276 -9.77 -2.19 5.10
N LYS A 277 -8.45 -2.16 4.93
CA LYS A 277 -7.47 -2.56 5.92
C LYS A 277 -6.51 -1.43 6.21
N VAL A 278 -6.41 -1.10 7.47
CA VAL A 278 -5.49 -0.08 7.98
C VAL A 278 -4.31 -0.75 8.66
N VAL A 279 -3.10 -0.32 8.34
CA VAL A 279 -1.89 -0.69 9.08
C VAL A 279 -1.39 0.55 9.79
N PHE A 280 -1.08 0.44 11.07
CA PHE A 280 -0.54 1.54 11.87
C PHE A 280 0.59 1.06 12.79
N ARG A 281 1.43 2.01 13.21
CA ARG A 281 2.62 1.78 14.01
C ARG A 281 2.60 2.66 15.25
N ASN A 282 3.15 2.13 16.34
CA ASN A 282 3.44 2.91 17.54
C ASN A 282 4.76 3.68 17.34
N ASP A 283 4.69 4.98 17.17
CA ASP A 283 5.86 5.88 17.06
C ASP A 283 6.16 6.62 18.37
N GLY A 284 5.41 6.32 19.43
CA GLY A 284 5.61 6.88 20.78
C GLY A 284 6.67 6.14 21.58
N LYS A 285 7.10 6.77 22.71
CA LYS A 285 7.99 6.13 23.70
C LYS A 285 7.28 5.04 24.49
N LYS A 286 6.01 5.25 24.80
CA LYS A 286 5.20 4.29 25.56
C LYS A 286 4.58 3.24 24.64
N THR A 287 4.33 2.07 25.22
CA THR A 287 3.54 1.04 24.57
C THR A 287 2.16 1.58 24.19
N LEU A 288 1.73 1.35 22.95
CA LEU A 288 0.39 1.70 22.51
C LEU A 288 -0.58 0.62 22.98
N THR A 289 -1.52 1.01 23.82
CA THR A 289 -2.53 0.11 24.42
C THR A 289 -3.93 0.33 23.89
N SER A 290 -4.20 1.54 23.38
CA SER A 290 -5.51 1.90 22.81
C SER A 290 -5.40 2.99 21.76
N ALA A 291 -6.30 2.96 20.81
CA ALA A 291 -6.52 4.03 19.83
C ALA A 291 -7.95 3.92 19.28
N LYS A 292 -8.49 5.02 18.79
CA LYS A 292 -9.72 5.05 18.00
C LYS A 292 -9.38 5.21 16.53
N ILE A 293 -9.81 4.28 15.71
CA ILE A 293 -9.66 4.29 14.25
C ILE A 293 -10.89 4.98 13.68
N ASN A 294 -10.69 6.11 13.03
CA ASN A 294 -11.75 6.86 12.36
C ASN A 294 -11.66 6.63 10.86
N VAL A 295 -12.79 6.31 10.24
CA VAL A 295 -12.95 6.13 8.80
C VAL A 295 -14.10 7.02 8.35
N GLU A 296 -13.82 8.00 7.51
CA GLU A 296 -14.81 8.88 6.94
C GLU A 296 -14.98 8.56 5.45
N VAL A 297 -16.17 8.14 5.06
CA VAL A 297 -16.50 7.83 3.65
C VAL A 297 -17.52 8.85 3.16
N ASN A 298 -17.16 9.67 2.18
CA ASN A 298 -17.99 10.75 1.64
C ASN A 298 -18.63 11.64 2.71
N GLY A 299 -17.86 11.95 3.78
CA GLY A 299 -18.33 12.80 4.88
C GLY A 299 -19.11 12.08 5.99
N VAL A 300 -19.33 10.78 5.87
CA VAL A 300 -19.94 9.96 6.94
C VAL A 300 -18.87 9.30 7.77
N LEU A 301 -18.84 9.57 9.08
CA LEU A 301 -17.80 9.13 10.00
C LEU A 301 -18.18 7.84 10.71
N HIS A 302 -17.29 6.86 10.63
CA HIS A 302 -17.29 5.63 11.42
C HIS A 302 -16.09 5.58 12.35
N SER A 303 -16.26 5.06 13.55
CA SER A 303 -15.17 4.97 14.53
C SER A 303 -15.14 3.61 15.19
N TYR A 304 -13.95 3.04 15.27
CA TYR A 304 -13.68 1.73 15.85
C TYR A 304 -12.67 1.85 16.98
N ASN A 305 -12.91 1.20 18.09
CA ASN A 305 -11.97 1.15 19.20
C ASN A 305 -10.99 -0.01 18.98
N TRP A 306 -9.71 0.29 19.00
CA TRP A 306 -8.66 -0.71 19.03
C TRP A 306 -8.00 -0.75 20.41
N SER A 307 -7.67 -1.96 20.88
CA SER A 307 -6.87 -2.19 22.09
C SER A 307 -5.85 -3.29 21.85
N GLY A 308 -4.68 -3.17 22.46
CA GLY A 308 -3.59 -4.12 22.29
C GLY A 308 -2.41 -3.84 23.20
N ASN A 309 -1.25 -4.36 22.81
CA ASN A 309 0.02 -4.14 23.51
C ASN A 309 1.14 -4.02 22.46
N LEU A 310 1.23 -2.83 21.83
CA LEU A 310 2.14 -2.59 20.72
C LEU A 310 3.36 -1.81 21.19
N ALA A 311 4.50 -2.48 21.28
CA ALA A 311 5.76 -1.85 21.63
C ALA A 311 6.15 -0.78 20.61
N ARG A 312 7.11 0.09 20.96
CA ARG A 312 7.64 1.10 20.04
C ARG A 312 8.08 0.48 18.72
N LEU A 313 7.72 1.13 17.60
CA LEU A 313 7.89 0.71 16.20
C LEU A 313 7.19 -0.61 15.85
N GLY A 314 6.50 -1.24 16.80
CA GLY A 314 5.61 -2.36 16.51
C GLY A 314 4.45 -1.91 15.62
N ARG A 315 3.99 -2.82 14.75
CA ARG A 315 2.89 -2.60 13.80
C ARG A 315 1.76 -3.57 14.04
N THR A 316 0.56 -3.13 13.69
CA THR A 316 -0.64 -3.95 13.69
C THR A 316 -1.53 -3.53 12.56
N SER A 317 -2.49 -4.38 12.21
CA SER A 317 -3.51 -4.06 11.22
C SER A 317 -4.91 -4.16 11.83
N PHE A 318 -5.82 -3.38 11.27
CA PHE A 318 -7.24 -3.44 11.57
C PHE A 318 -8.01 -3.47 10.25
N GLN A 319 -8.92 -4.42 10.11
CA GLN A 319 -9.80 -4.55 8.96
C GLN A 319 -11.21 -4.15 9.38
N PHE A 320 -11.90 -3.42 8.52
CA PHE A 320 -13.31 -3.08 8.69
C PHE A 320 -14.07 -3.40 7.41
N GLU A 321 -15.34 -3.70 7.55
CA GLU A 321 -16.23 -4.12 6.48
C GLU A 321 -17.59 -3.44 6.65
N ASP A 322 -18.44 -3.51 5.63
CA ASP A 322 -19.86 -3.15 5.67
C ASP A 322 -20.16 -1.69 6.05
N ILE A 323 -19.35 -0.72 5.64
CA ILE A 323 -19.76 0.69 5.70
C ILE A 323 -20.72 0.95 4.54
N THR A 324 -22.02 1.02 4.83
CA THR A 324 -23.07 1.06 3.80
C THR A 324 -23.97 2.30 3.87
N ASP A 325 -23.84 3.14 4.88
CA ASP A 325 -24.73 4.27 5.19
C ASP A 325 -24.26 5.61 4.59
N PHE A 326 -23.37 5.59 3.60
CA PHE A 326 -22.94 6.78 2.87
C PHE A 326 -23.64 6.90 1.51
N VAL A 327 -23.62 8.11 0.95
CA VAL A 327 -24.17 8.38 -0.37
C VAL A 327 -23.04 8.44 -1.40
N LEU A 328 -23.22 7.72 -2.51
CA LEU A 328 -22.30 7.80 -3.63
C LEU A 328 -22.30 9.22 -4.23
N SER A 329 -21.12 9.70 -4.58
CA SER A 329 -20.99 11.00 -5.24
C SER A 329 -21.70 10.99 -6.59
N THR A 330 -22.12 12.17 -7.05
CA THR A 330 -22.74 12.35 -8.37
C THR A 330 -21.69 12.25 -9.49
N ASP A 331 -22.17 12.07 -10.72
CA ASP A 331 -21.34 11.92 -11.91
C ASP A 331 -20.21 12.96 -12.00
N GLY A 332 -18.99 12.46 -12.22
CA GLY A 332 -17.77 13.28 -12.36
C GLY A 332 -17.08 13.66 -11.05
N VAL A 333 -17.65 13.34 -9.89
CA VAL A 333 -17.04 13.56 -8.58
C VAL A 333 -16.52 12.22 -8.04
N LYS A 334 -15.25 12.17 -7.62
CA LYS A 334 -14.70 10.97 -6.99
C LYS A 334 -15.24 10.82 -5.58
N ASN A 335 -15.52 9.57 -5.20
CA ASN A 335 -15.72 9.24 -3.79
C ASN A 335 -14.40 9.27 -3.06
N THR A 336 -14.43 9.57 -1.78
CA THR A 336 -13.25 9.63 -0.92
C THR A 336 -13.49 8.83 0.34
N ALA A 337 -12.45 8.13 0.77
CA ALA A 337 -12.39 7.60 2.13
C ALA A 337 -11.11 8.11 2.80
N LYS A 338 -11.25 8.64 4.01
CA LYS A 338 -10.17 9.16 4.84
C LYS A 338 -10.09 8.35 6.12
N VAL A 339 -8.89 7.96 6.52
CA VAL A 339 -8.64 7.25 7.78
C VAL A 339 -7.61 7.99 8.61
N TRP A 340 -7.79 8.02 9.95
CA TRP A 340 -6.84 8.55 10.91
C TRP A 340 -7.11 7.95 12.30
N LEU A 341 -6.14 8.06 13.21
CA LEU A 341 -6.27 7.62 14.59
C LEU A 341 -6.48 8.83 15.52
N THR A 342 -7.29 8.63 16.55
CA THR A 342 -7.47 9.55 17.68
C THR A 342 -7.45 8.78 19.01
N ASP A 343 -7.53 9.49 20.11
CA ASP A 343 -7.56 8.92 21.46
C ASP A 343 -6.41 7.94 21.74
N ILE A 344 -5.22 8.24 21.19
CA ILE A 344 -4.00 7.43 21.30
C ILE A 344 -3.61 7.34 22.78
N ASN A 345 -3.65 6.13 23.37
CA ASN A 345 -3.47 5.88 24.81
C ASN A 345 -4.37 6.79 25.68
N ALA A 346 -5.59 7.05 25.23
CA ALA A 346 -6.55 7.95 25.89
C ALA A 346 -6.06 9.42 26.02
N THR A 347 -5.16 9.85 25.15
CA THR A 347 -4.74 11.25 25.01
C THR A 347 -5.50 11.92 23.86
N SER A 348 -5.38 13.24 23.72
CA SER A 348 -5.93 14.01 22.58
C SER A 348 -5.06 13.96 21.32
N ASN A 349 -4.04 13.10 21.29
CA ASN A 349 -3.14 12.99 20.14
C ASN A 349 -3.83 12.32 18.96
N GLU A 350 -3.47 12.78 17.76
CA GLU A 350 -3.97 12.26 16.50
C GLU A 350 -2.81 11.81 15.62
N SER A 351 -3.08 10.85 14.73
CA SER A 351 -2.11 10.40 13.71
C SER A 351 -2.14 11.30 12.47
N ASN A 352 -1.21 11.02 11.54
CA ASN A 352 -1.40 11.39 10.14
C ASN A 352 -2.73 10.80 9.60
N ALA A 353 -3.21 11.35 8.48
CA ALA A 353 -4.38 10.80 7.78
C ALA A 353 -3.96 10.26 6.41
N ILE A 354 -4.60 9.16 5.98
CA ILE A 354 -4.48 8.64 4.62
C ILE A 354 -5.84 8.79 3.93
N VAL A 355 -5.82 9.27 2.69
CA VAL A 355 -7.01 9.44 1.86
C VAL A 355 -6.86 8.56 0.62
N VAL A 356 -7.89 7.77 0.36
CA VAL A 356 -8.03 7.00 -0.88
C VAL A 356 -9.22 7.52 -1.68
N ASN A 357 -9.12 7.44 -3.00
CA ASN A 357 -10.22 7.79 -3.90
C ASN A 357 -10.70 6.52 -4.57
N PHE A 358 -12.01 6.41 -4.72
CA PHE A 358 -12.63 5.32 -5.45
C PHE A 358 -13.72 5.84 -6.38
N SER A 359 -14.12 5.03 -7.35
CA SER A 359 -15.05 5.45 -8.39
C SER A 359 -16.39 4.72 -8.25
N ASN A 360 -17.46 5.37 -8.73
CA ASN A 360 -18.69 4.67 -8.98
C ASN A 360 -18.51 3.75 -10.19
N SER A 361 -19.13 2.59 -10.16
CA SER A 361 -19.32 1.79 -11.36
C SER A 361 -20.20 2.56 -12.37
N ILE A 362 -19.95 2.34 -13.66
CA ILE A 362 -20.77 2.89 -14.73
C ILE A 362 -22.15 2.21 -14.68
N GLN A 363 -23.21 3.01 -14.62
CA GLN A 363 -24.58 2.46 -14.67
C GLN A 363 -24.95 2.12 -16.10
N ALA A 364 -25.39 0.89 -16.32
CA ALA A 364 -25.89 0.40 -17.61
C ALA A 364 -27.21 -0.36 -17.39
N GLU A 365 -28.14 -0.22 -18.36
CA GLU A 365 -29.49 -0.80 -18.26
C GLU A 365 -29.70 -1.93 -19.27
N HIS A 366 -28.80 -2.09 -20.22
CA HIS A 366 -28.90 -3.04 -21.33
C HIS A 366 -27.58 -3.77 -21.55
N GLY A 367 -27.49 -4.57 -22.60
CA GLY A 367 -26.29 -5.29 -22.96
C GLY A 367 -25.06 -4.39 -23.14
N ILE A 368 -23.90 -4.88 -22.81
CA ILE A 368 -22.62 -4.17 -22.93
C ILE A 368 -21.87 -4.66 -24.17
N ARG A 369 -21.27 -3.71 -24.88
CA ARG A 369 -20.41 -3.97 -26.04
C ARG A 369 -19.11 -3.20 -25.88
N MET A 370 -17.99 -3.89 -25.99
CA MET A 370 -16.67 -3.28 -26.08
C MET A 370 -16.26 -3.19 -27.56
N ARG A 371 -15.67 -2.07 -27.93
CA ARG A 371 -14.85 -1.93 -29.13
C ARG A 371 -13.42 -1.66 -28.69
N ILE A 372 -12.48 -2.44 -29.17
CA ILE A 372 -11.07 -2.25 -28.91
C ILE A 372 -10.34 -2.04 -30.24
N TYR A 373 -9.52 -1.01 -30.29
CA TYR A 373 -8.62 -0.72 -31.40
C TYR A 373 -7.20 -1.05 -30.93
N THR A 374 -6.61 -2.08 -31.52
CA THR A 374 -5.28 -2.56 -31.17
C THR A 374 -4.20 -1.61 -31.66
N ASP A 375 -3.08 -1.57 -30.98
CA ASP A 375 -1.85 -0.93 -31.43
C ASP A 375 -1.07 -1.82 -32.43
N LYS A 376 0.27 -1.77 -32.45
CA LYS A 376 1.12 -2.62 -33.31
C LYS A 376 1.41 -4.00 -32.72
N LYS A 377 0.98 -4.24 -31.47
CA LYS A 377 1.24 -5.45 -30.68
C LYS A 377 -0.08 -6.12 -30.24
N PRO A 378 -0.96 -6.49 -31.16
CA PRO A 378 -2.28 -7.02 -30.85
C PRO A 378 -2.24 -8.31 -30.03
N GLU A 379 -1.16 -9.09 -30.16
CA GLU A 379 -0.93 -10.33 -29.43
C GLU A 379 -0.72 -10.13 -27.91
N GLU A 380 -0.41 -8.92 -27.47
CA GLU A 380 -0.22 -8.57 -26.06
C GLU A 380 -1.55 -8.25 -25.37
N THR A 381 -2.60 -7.94 -26.13
CA THR A 381 -3.89 -7.49 -25.59
C THR A 381 -4.87 -8.64 -25.36
N THR A 382 -5.30 -8.80 -24.11
CA THR A 382 -6.35 -9.74 -23.67
C THR A 382 -7.34 -9.03 -22.76
N TRP A 383 -8.49 -9.66 -22.48
CA TRP A 383 -9.45 -9.11 -21.52
C TRP A 383 -10.24 -10.20 -20.80
N LYS A 384 -10.75 -9.86 -19.62
CA LYS A 384 -11.65 -10.70 -18.82
C LYS A 384 -12.76 -9.84 -18.22
N VAL A 385 -13.94 -10.42 -18.09
CA VAL A 385 -15.05 -9.84 -17.33
C VAL A 385 -15.28 -10.71 -16.10
N PHE A 386 -15.25 -10.08 -14.95
CA PHE A 386 -15.51 -10.70 -13.65
C PHE A 386 -16.89 -10.27 -13.16
N ASP A 387 -17.61 -11.17 -12.50
CA ASP A 387 -18.86 -10.84 -11.79
C ASP A 387 -18.58 -10.31 -10.37
N SER A 388 -19.64 -10.03 -9.61
CA SER A 388 -19.54 -9.56 -8.23
C SER A 388 -18.89 -10.54 -7.25
N ALA A 389 -18.82 -11.83 -7.60
CA ALA A 389 -18.12 -12.85 -6.82
C ALA A 389 -16.62 -12.96 -7.20
N GLY A 390 -16.16 -12.20 -8.20
CA GLY A 390 -14.80 -12.28 -8.72
C GLY A 390 -14.54 -13.43 -9.69
N GLU A 391 -15.60 -14.12 -10.14
CA GLU A 391 -15.50 -15.21 -11.10
C GLU A 391 -15.44 -14.70 -12.54
N VAL A 392 -14.59 -15.30 -13.36
CA VAL A 392 -14.49 -14.95 -14.78
C VAL A 392 -15.72 -15.47 -15.53
N VAL A 393 -16.59 -14.55 -15.96
CA VAL A 393 -17.80 -14.87 -16.71
C VAL A 393 -17.60 -14.82 -18.22
N GLN A 394 -16.64 -14.05 -18.70
CA GLN A 394 -16.28 -13.95 -20.11
C GLN A 394 -14.82 -13.49 -20.27
N ALA A 395 -14.16 -13.95 -21.35
CA ALA A 395 -12.80 -13.55 -21.67
C ALA A 395 -12.56 -13.59 -23.18
N GLY A 396 -11.55 -12.87 -23.64
CA GLY A 396 -11.14 -12.87 -25.05
C GLY A 396 -9.74 -12.32 -25.28
N GLY A 397 -9.33 -12.30 -26.55
CA GLY A 397 -7.94 -12.10 -26.95
C GLY A 397 -7.10 -13.39 -26.80
N PRO A 398 -5.76 -13.38 -27.08
CA PRO A 398 -5.10 -12.25 -27.71
C PRO A 398 -5.61 -11.99 -29.15
N TYR A 399 -5.40 -10.79 -29.63
CA TYR A 399 -5.80 -10.39 -30.99
C TYR A 399 -4.67 -10.66 -31.99
N THR A 400 -5.00 -10.68 -33.29
CA THR A 400 -4.03 -11.05 -34.34
C THR A 400 -3.70 -9.93 -35.33
N GLU A 401 -4.58 -8.92 -35.46
CA GLU A 401 -4.40 -7.85 -36.43
C GLU A 401 -4.04 -6.54 -35.71
N ALA A 402 -2.89 -5.97 -36.09
CA ALA A 402 -2.43 -4.68 -35.59
C ALA A 402 -3.27 -3.53 -36.17
N ARG A 403 -3.50 -2.49 -35.35
CA ARG A 403 -4.28 -1.31 -35.75
C ARG A 403 -5.66 -1.65 -36.30
N HIS A 404 -6.24 -2.70 -35.74
CA HIS A 404 -7.54 -3.21 -36.14
C HIS A 404 -8.59 -2.98 -35.05
N LYS A 405 -9.84 -2.86 -35.47
CA LYS A 405 -10.98 -2.63 -34.57
C LYS A 405 -11.75 -3.93 -34.36
N TYR A 406 -11.67 -4.45 -33.15
CA TYR A 406 -12.47 -5.60 -32.73
C TYR A 406 -13.70 -5.15 -31.98
N THR A 407 -14.75 -5.97 -32.01
CA THR A 407 -16.01 -5.70 -31.33
C THR A 407 -16.44 -6.95 -30.56
N GLU A 408 -16.53 -6.80 -29.25
CA GLU A 408 -16.91 -7.85 -28.30
C GLU A 408 -18.28 -7.51 -27.71
N THR A 409 -19.19 -8.46 -27.66
CA THR A 409 -20.51 -8.29 -27.04
C THR A 409 -20.60 -9.19 -25.82
N PHE A 410 -20.85 -8.59 -24.67
CA PHE A 410 -20.89 -9.31 -23.41
C PHE A 410 -22.29 -9.87 -23.15
N ARG A 411 -22.34 -11.15 -22.77
CA ARG A 411 -23.56 -11.86 -22.38
C ARG A 411 -23.62 -11.95 -20.87
N LEU A 412 -24.16 -10.92 -20.24
CA LEU A 412 -24.15 -10.74 -18.80
C LEU A 412 -25.56 -10.81 -18.23
N LYS A 413 -25.67 -11.22 -16.98
CA LYS A 413 -26.93 -11.19 -16.23
C LYS A 413 -27.21 -9.76 -15.78
N VAL A 414 -28.47 -9.38 -15.76
CA VAL A 414 -28.88 -8.10 -15.17
C VAL A 414 -28.91 -8.19 -13.64
N ASP A 415 -28.89 -7.03 -12.99
CA ASP A 415 -28.88 -6.87 -11.54
C ASP A 415 -27.60 -7.44 -10.87
N ASP A 416 -26.46 -7.29 -11.57
CA ASP A 416 -25.15 -7.66 -11.05
C ASP A 416 -24.10 -6.59 -11.39
N CYS A 417 -22.98 -6.62 -10.68
CA CYS A 417 -21.83 -5.77 -10.84
C CYS A 417 -20.71 -6.52 -11.56
N TYR A 418 -20.09 -5.86 -12.53
CA TYR A 418 -19.04 -6.48 -13.32
C TYR A 418 -17.80 -5.60 -13.38
N THR A 419 -16.64 -6.24 -13.42
CA THR A 419 -15.38 -5.58 -13.73
C THR A 419 -14.83 -6.14 -15.04
N LEU A 420 -14.66 -5.28 -16.03
CA LEU A 420 -13.90 -5.57 -17.25
C LEU A 420 -12.45 -5.18 -17.00
N ALA A 421 -11.55 -6.13 -17.02
CA ALA A 421 -10.11 -5.90 -17.00
C ALA A 421 -9.55 -6.15 -18.41
N ILE A 422 -8.80 -5.19 -18.94
CA ILE A 422 -8.08 -5.27 -20.21
C ILE A 422 -6.59 -5.31 -19.86
N TYR A 423 -5.91 -6.35 -20.32
CA TYR A 423 -4.51 -6.63 -20.02
C TYR A 423 -3.62 -6.39 -21.22
N ASP A 424 -2.41 -5.95 -20.94
CA ASP A 424 -1.30 -5.88 -21.88
C ASP A 424 -0.09 -6.63 -21.32
N SER A 425 0.31 -7.72 -21.97
CA SER A 425 1.41 -8.57 -21.51
C SER A 425 2.80 -7.94 -21.71
N GLY A 426 2.90 -6.94 -22.58
CA GLY A 426 4.11 -6.14 -22.78
C GLY A 426 4.35 -5.13 -21.65
N GLY A 427 3.31 -4.74 -20.92
CA GLY A 427 3.38 -3.83 -19.78
C GLY A 427 3.42 -2.35 -20.15
N ASP A 428 3.35 -2.01 -21.43
CA ASP A 428 3.34 -0.62 -21.94
C ASP A 428 1.95 -0.14 -22.40
N GLY A 429 0.93 -1.00 -22.24
CA GLY A 429 -0.47 -0.73 -22.50
C GLY A 429 -0.80 -0.70 -24.00
N ILE A 430 -2.09 -0.48 -24.31
CA ILE A 430 -2.56 -0.39 -25.70
C ILE A 430 -2.21 0.95 -26.38
N SER A 431 -1.54 1.87 -25.67
CA SER A 431 -1.11 3.17 -26.22
C SER A 431 0.27 3.52 -25.72
N SER A 432 1.26 3.36 -26.56
CA SER A 432 2.64 3.67 -26.25
C SER A 432 3.30 4.47 -27.39
N THR A 433 4.38 5.20 -27.08
CA THR A 433 5.16 5.93 -28.09
C THR A 433 5.83 5.00 -29.10
N ALA A 434 6.11 3.76 -28.72
CA ALA A 434 6.76 2.76 -29.54
C ALA A 434 5.79 2.06 -30.50
N TYR A 435 4.60 1.69 -30.02
CA TYR A 435 3.69 0.80 -30.75
C TYR A 435 2.40 1.47 -31.23
N GLY A 436 2.13 2.70 -30.83
CA GLY A 436 1.03 3.51 -31.35
C GLY A 436 -0.12 3.69 -30.36
N ASN A 437 -1.24 4.22 -30.89
CA ASN A 437 -2.35 4.69 -30.06
C ASN A 437 -3.56 3.77 -30.23
N GLY A 438 -3.59 2.65 -29.49
CA GLY A 438 -4.79 1.86 -29.29
C GLY A 438 -5.77 2.54 -28.33
N TYR A 439 -7.02 2.13 -28.35
CA TYR A 439 -8.05 2.64 -27.45
C TYR A 439 -9.19 1.63 -27.28
N TYR A 440 -9.97 1.80 -26.22
CA TYR A 440 -11.20 1.07 -26.02
C TYR A 440 -12.40 2.01 -25.92
N GLN A 441 -13.58 1.47 -26.26
CA GLN A 441 -14.87 2.14 -26.13
C GLN A 441 -15.89 1.14 -25.58
N ILE A 442 -16.63 1.51 -24.56
CA ILE A 442 -17.69 0.70 -23.95
C ILE A 442 -19.04 1.33 -24.26
N TYR A 443 -19.93 0.53 -24.81
CA TYR A 443 -21.27 0.95 -25.23
C TYR A 443 -22.34 0.16 -24.49
N GLN A 444 -23.42 0.82 -24.14
CA GLN A 444 -24.71 0.19 -23.89
C GLN A 444 -25.38 -0.13 -25.21
N VAL A 445 -25.93 -1.33 -25.34
CA VAL A 445 -26.63 -1.78 -26.54
C VAL A 445 -28.10 -1.91 -26.23
N GLU A 446 -28.91 -1.08 -26.87
CA GLU A 446 -30.36 -1.10 -26.77
C GLU A 446 -30.95 -1.79 -28.00
N LYS A 447 -31.90 -2.69 -27.81
CA LYS A 447 -32.69 -3.30 -28.90
C LYS A 447 -34.07 -2.70 -28.91
N SER A 448 -34.41 -2.01 -29.98
CA SER A 448 -35.78 -1.56 -30.21
C SER A 448 -36.70 -2.74 -30.54
N GLY A 449 -37.99 -2.62 -30.26
CA GLY A 449 -39.00 -3.66 -30.58
C GLY A 449 -39.10 -4.03 -32.08
N GLY A 450 -38.42 -3.31 -32.98
CA GLY A 450 -38.28 -3.59 -34.40
C GLY A 450 -36.99 -4.30 -34.81
N GLY A 451 -36.14 -4.68 -33.88
CA GLY A 451 -34.89 -5.39 -34.15
C GLY A 451 -33.68 -4.49 -34.48
N GLU A 452 -33.86 -3.17 -34.56
CA GLU A 452 -32.74 -2.23 -34.70
C GLU A 452 -31.97 -2.09 -33.38
N GLU A 453 -30.64 -2.20 -33.47
CA GLU A 453 -29.75 -1.95 -32.36
C GLU A 453 -29.27 -0.51 -32.35
N THR A 454 -29.49 0.20 -31.26
CA THR A 454 -28.88 1.49 -30.98
C THR A 454 -27.77 1.32 -29.95
N THR A 455 -26.72 2.12 -30.04
CA THR A 455 -25.61 2.08 -29.10
C THR A 455 -25.40 3.45 -28.48
N LYS A 456 -25.28 3.48 -27.14
CA LYS A 456 -24.92 4.68 -26.39
C LYS A 456 -23.51 4.47 -25.81
N LEU A 457 -22.58 5.39 -26.11
CA LEU A 457 -21.24 5.36 -25.52
C LEU A 457 -21.34 5.63 -24.02
N LEU A 458 -20.81 4.73 -23.21
CA LEU A 458 -20.72 4.85 -21.76
C LEU A 458 -19.38 5.43 -21.32
N THR A 459 -18.29 4.89 -21.85
CA THR A 459 -16.93 5.37 -21.60
C THR A 459 -15.99 4.99 -22.73
N GLN A 460 -14.86 5.68 -22.79
CA GLN A 460 -13.76 5.34 -23.68
C GLN A 460 -12.43 5.77 -23.05
N GLY A 461 -11.35 5.13 -23.45
CA GLY A 461 -10.04 5.46 -22.93
C GLY A 461 -8.91 4.69 -23.61
N THR A 462 -7.75 4.89 -23.08
CA THR A 462 -6.52 4.19 -23.39
C THR A 462 -5.73 4.00 -22.09
N PHE A 463 -4.72 3.16 -22.09
CA PHE A 463 -3.84 2.97 -20.95
C PHE A 463 -2.42 2.66 -21.41
N THR A 464 -1.45 2.94 -20.54
CA THR A 464 0.01 2.83 -20.75
C THR A 464 0.69 1.91 -19.74
N ASN A 465 -0.10 1.10 -19.05
CA ASN A 465 0.35 0.13 -18.03
C ASN A 465 -0.09 -1.28 -18.45
N ALA A 466 0.30 -2.28 -17.68
CA ALA A 466 -0.05 -3.67 -17.96
C ALA A 466 -1.55 -3.99 -17.86
N GLU A 467 -2.37 -3.12 -17.23
CA GLU A 467 -3.78 -3.39 -16.98
C GLU A 467 -4.60 -2.10 -16.90
N CYS A 468 -5.86 -2.20 -17.34
CA CYS A 468 -6.90 -1.19 -17.14
C CYS A 468 -8.19 -1.88 -16.71
N ALA A 469 -8.81 -1.43 -15.61
CA ALA A 469 -10.07 -1.95 -15.10
C ALA A 469 -11.21 -0.94 -15.26
N ILE A 470 -12.40 -1.45 -15.59
CA ILE A 470 -13.63 -0.66 -15.77
C ILE A 470 -14.77 -1.43 -15.09
N ALA A 471 -15.37 -0.84 -14.08
CA ALA A 471 -16.53 -1.44 -13.43
C ALA A 471 -17.85 -0.89 -13.97
N PHE A 472 -18.82 -1.76 -14.13
CA PHE A 472 -20.17 -1.38 -14.50
C PHE A 472 -21.22 -2.20 -13.74
N ASN A 473 -22.30 -1.52 -13.39
CA ASN A 473 -23.47 -2.11 -12.75
C ASN A 473 -24.56 -2.27 -13.80
N LEU A 474 -24.86 -3.51 -14.15
CA LEU A 474 -25.85 -3.82 -15.15
C LEU A 474 -27.21 -4.02 -14.47
N LYS A 475 -28.00 -2.96 -14.41
CA LYS A 475 -29.36 -3.00 -13.89
C LYS A 475 -30.36 -3.32 -14.99
N LYS A 476 -31.45 -3.92 -14.60
CA LYS A 476 -32.60 -4.02 -15.48
C LYS A 476 -33.12 -2.61 -15.73
N ALA A 477 -33.30 -2.25 -17.01
CA ALA A 477 -33.93 -0.98 -17.36
C ALA A 477 -35.22 -0.82 -16.58
N ASP A 478 -35.40 0.31 -15.91
CA ASP A 478 -36.70 0.68 -15.35
C ASP A 478 -37.66 0.79 -16.52
N PRO A 479 -38.64 -0.09 -16.66
CA PRO A 479 -39.50 -0.06 -17.82
C PRO A 479 -40.31 1.25 -17.79
N THR A 480 -40.02 2.13 -18.75
CA THR A 480 -40.97 3.20 -19.05
C THR A 480 -42.31 2.55 -19.43
N LEU A 481 -43.34 2.84 -18.66
CA LEU A 481 -44.64 2.23 -18.88
C LEU A 481 -45.18 2.67 -20.27
N SER A 482 -45.12 1.77 -21.24
CA SER A 482 -45.85 1.92 -22.49
C SER A 482 -47.12 1.03 -22.47
N ILE A 483 -48.09 1.36 -23.26
CA ILE A 483 -49.29 0.54 -23.38
C ILE A 483 -48.94 -0.88 -23.89
N ASN A 484 -47.90 -0.99 -24.67
CA ASN A 484 -47.43 -2.27 -25.20
C ASN A 484 -46.77 -3.13 -24.10
N ASP A 485 -46.00 -2.52 -23.17
CA ASP A 485 -45.40 -3.22 -22.05
C ASP A 485 -46.45 -3.78 -21.08
N VAL A 486 -47.50 -3.00 -20.83
CA VAL A 486 -48.63 -3.45 -20.03
C VAL A 486 -49.37 -4.62 -20.68
N LYS A 487 -49.52 -4.62 -22.01
CA LYS A 487 -50.18 -5.71 -22.76
C LYS A 487 -49.33 -6.98 -22.83
N LEU A 488 -48.00 -6.86 -22.86
CA LEU A 488 -47.06 -8.01 -22.88
C LEU A 488 -47.00 -8.77 -21.56
N ILE A 489 -47.30 -8.11 -20.45
CA ILE A 489 -47.19 -8.70 -19.09
C ILE A 489 -48.43 -9.55 -18.72
N ASN A 490 -49.57 -9.45 -19.49
CA ASN A 490 -50.85 -9.86 -18.96
C ASN A 490 -51.64 -10.86 -19.82
N LYS A 491 -52.17 -11.85 -19.11
CA LYS A 491 -53.27 -12.67 -19.61
C LYS A 491 -54.58 -11.86 -19.61
N ALA A 492 -55.42 -12.12 -20.58
CA ALA A 492 -56.78 -11.58 -20.65
C ALA A 492 -57.47 -11.61 -19.26
N HIS A 493 -58.14 -10.51 -18.89
CA HIS A 493 -58.89 -10.27 -17.65
C HIS A 493 -58.10 -9.77 -16.41
N SER A 494 -56.85 -9.30 -16.56
CA SER A 494 -56.17 -8.62 -15.46
C SER A 494 -56.65 -7.19 -15.27
N THR A 495 -56.82 -6.77 -13.98
CA THR A 495 -57.13 -5.36 -13.69
C THR A 495 -55.86 -4.57 -13.38
N ILE A 496 -55.79 -3.35 -13.94
CA ILE A 496 -54.72 -2.40 -13.67
C ILE A 496 -55.27 -1.20 -12.91
N THR A 497 -54.58 -0.89 -11.80
CA THR A 497 -54.85 0.33 -11.04
C THR A 497 -53.54 1.15 -10.98
N ILE A 498 -53.62 2.41 -11.37
CA ILE A 498 -52.47 3.32 -11.35
C ILE A 498 -52.72 4.42 -10.33
N PHE A 499 -51.72 4.64 -9.47
CA PHE A 499 -51.72 5.67 -8.43
C PHE A 499 -50.58 6.66 -8.67
N ASP A 500 -50.76 7.89 -8.23
CA ASP A 500 -49.63 8.83 -8.09
C ASP A 500 -48.80 8.52 -6.82
N GLU A 501 -47.75 9.29 -6.61
CA GLU A 501 -46.85 9.13 -5.46
C GLU A 501 -47.51 9.43 -4.09
N SER A 502 -48.64 10.14 -4.08
CA SER A 502 -49.44 10.39 -2.89
C SER A 502 -50.43 9.26 -2.57
N GLY A 503 -50.51 8.25 -3.44
CA GLY A 503 -51.47 7.14 -3.33
C GLY A 503 -52.86 7.44 -3.89
N LYS A 504 -53.02 8.58 -4.56
CA LYS A 504 -54.30 8.92 -5.26
C LYS A 504 -54.42 8.05 -6.50
N MET A 505 -55.56 7.39 -6.65
CA MET A 505 -55.89 6.59 -7.85
C MET A 505 -56.13 7.49 -9.06
N LEU A 506 -55.35 7.24 -10.11
CA LEU A 506 -55.42 7.97 -11.38
C LEU A 506 -56.19 7.18 -12.44
N LEU A 507 -56.06 5.87 -12.47
CA LEU A 507 -56.72 4.99 -13.44
C LEU A 507 -57.02 3.64 -12.78
N ASN A 508 -58.19 3.08 -13.15
CA ASN A 508 -58.55 1.70 -12.83
C ASN A 508 -59.34 1.11 -14.02
N THR A 509 -58.73 0.11 -14.66
CA THR A 509 -59.28 -0.51 -15.87
C THR A 509 -58.81 -1.97 -16.00
N THR A 510 -59.32 -2.69 -17.00
CA THR A 510 -58.78 -3.98 -17.37
C THR A 510 -57.73 -3.81 -18.50
N VAL A 511 -56.78 -4.72 -18.57
CA VAL A 511 -55.70 -4.68 -19.60
C VAL A 511 -56.30 -4.65 -21.02
N GLU A 512 -57.37 -5.37 -21.23
CA GLU A 512 -58.06 -5.42 -22.52
C GLU A 512 -58.69 -4.08 -22.95
N LYS A 513 -59.12 -3.27 -21.99
CA LYS A 513 -59.76 -1.98 -22.20
C LYS A 513 -58.79 -0.81 -22.17
N LEU A 514 -57.51 -1.04 -21.84
CA LEU A 514 -56.51 0.02 -21.75
C LEU A 514 -56.21 0.62 -23.13
N THR A 515 -56.39 1.91 -23.27
CA THR A 515 -56.16 2.67 -24.51
C THR A 515 -54.98 3.65 -24.35
N PRO A 516 -54.37 4.13 -25.46
CA PRO A 516 -53.37 5.19 -25.40
C PRO A 516 -53.87 6.48 -24.74
N ALA A 517 -55.18 6.79 -24.87
CA ALA A 517 -55.81 7.94 -24.23
C ALA A 517 -55.83 7.80 -22.69
N ASP A 518 -56.08 6.58 -22.17
CA ASP A 518 -56.06 6.32 -20.73
C ASP A 518 -54.66 6.56 -20.18
N MET A 519 -53.63 6.11 -20.87
CA MET A 519 -52.24 6.33 -20.45
C MET A 519 -51.83 7.81 -20.50
N SER A 520 -52.37 8.55 -21.49
CA SER A 520 -52.13 9.99 -21.56
C SER A 520 -52.81 10.75 -20.41
N SER A 521 -53.93 10.26 -19.91
CA SER A 521 -54.65 10.84 -18.77
C SER A 521 -53.94 10.69 -17.43
N VAL A 522 -53.07 9.69 -17.31
CA VAL A 522 -52.32 9.42 -16.08
C VAL A 522 -51.24 10.50 -15.82
N GLY A 523 -50.82 11.24 -16.84
CA GLY A 523 -49.88 12.36 -16.75
C GLY A 523 -48.44 11.91 -16.46
N LYS A 524 -47.52 12.89 -16.40
CA LYS A 524 -46.08 12.68 -16.13
C LYS A 524 -45.80 12.46 -14.65
N GLY A 525 -44.68 11.81 -14.35
CA GLY A 525 -44.15 11.65 -13.00
C GLY A 525 -44.10 10.19 -12.52
N ILE A 526 -43.83 10.01 -11.26
CA ILE A 526 -43.80 8.70 -10.60
C ILE A 526 -45.20 8.14 -10.49
N ARG A 527 -45.40 6.89 -10.90
CA ARG A 527 -46.69 6.16 -10.84
C ARG A 527 -46.46 4.79 -10.18
N ILE A 528 -47.39 4.43 -9.31
CA ILE A 528 -47.46 3.11 -8.70
C ILE A 528 -48.53 2.32 -9.45
N VAL A 529 -48.10 1.26 -10.11
CA VAL A 529 -49.02 0.42 -10.91
C VAL A 529 -49.26 -0.89 -10.17
N LYS A 530 -50.52 -1.15 -9.84
CA LYS A 530 -50.99 -2.38 -9.25
C LYS A 530 -51.71 -3.21 -10.28
N ILE A 531 -51.27 -4.44 -10.52
CA ILE A 531 -51.87 -5.38 -11.45
C ILE A 531 -52.39 -6.59 -10.66
N ASN A 532 -53.66 -6.91 -10.82
CA ASN A 532 -54.26 -8.08 -10.21
C ASN A 532 -54.58 -9.14 -11.29
N GLU A 533 -54.02 -10.31 -11.15
CA GLU A 533 -54.20 -11.49 -12.01
C GLU A 533 -54.84 -12.63 -11.16
N GLY A 534 -56.15 -12.67 -11.05
CA GLY A 534 -56.83 -13.62 -10.22
C GLY A 534 -56.42 -13.48 -8.76
N LYS A 535 -55.70 -14.49 -8.21
CA LYS A 535 -55.22 -14.47 -6.83
C LYS A 535 -53.85 -13.81 -6.63
N ARG A 536 -53.18 -13.36 -7.70
CA ARG A 536 -51.88 -12.74 -7.64
C ARG A 536 -51.99 -11.23 -7.84
N THR A 537 -51.25 -10.46 -7.05
CA THR A 537 -51.16 -9.01 -7.14
C THR A 537 -49.70 -8.63 -7.34
N TYR A 538 -49.42 -7.84 -8.35
CA TYR A 538 -48.12 -7.24 -8.62
C TYR A 538 -48.23 -5.74 -8.40
N VAL A 539 -47.24 -5.16 -7.71
CA VAL A 539 -47.13 -3.71 -7.52
C VAL A 539 -45.75 -3.28 -8.02
N ARG A 540 -45.72 -2.29 -8.91
CA ARG A 540 -44.50 -1.75 -9.46
C ARG A 540 -44.55 -0.23 -9.53
N LYS A 541 -43.39 0.39 -9.40
CA LYS A 541 -43.20 1.83 -9.57
C LYS A 541 -42.67 2.11 -10.97
N TYR A 542 -43.26 3.09 -11.65
CA TYR A 542 -42.86 3.52 -12.99
C TYR A 542 -42.71 5.04 -13.04
N ILE A 543 -41.86 5.50 -13.97
CA ILE A 543 -41.68 6.92 -14.27
C ILE A 543 -42.26 7.17 -15.67
N ILE A 544 -43.30 7.99 -15.79
CA ILE A 544 -43.90 8.37 -17.08
C ILE A 544 -43.25 9.67 -17.53
N ASN A 545 -42.44 9.56 -18.58
CA ASN A 545 -41.76 10.67 -19.24
C ASN A 545 -42.44 10.95 -20.58
N LYS A 546 -43.38 11.84 -20.68
CA LYS A 546 -43.86 12.39 -21.97
C LYS A 546 -43.90 13.90 -21.90
#